data_b0960ec0c013e3ef8915b22361154673
#
_entry.id   b0960ec0c013e3ef8915b22361154673
#
_cell.length_a   1.000
_cell.length_b   1.000
_cell.length_c   1.000
_cell.angle_alpha   90.00
_cell.angle_beta   90.00
_cell.angle_gamma   90.00
#
_symmetry.space_group_name_H-M   'P 1'
#
loop_
_entity.id
_entity.type
_entity.pdbx_description
1 polymer ?
#
loop_
_entity_poly.entity_id
_entity_poly.type
_entity_poly.pdbx_seq_one_letter_code
_entity_poly.pdbx_strand_id
1 'polypeptide(L)'
;ATVKIGRRLRIHVKADTGMSRLGWLCGPEDLEETADTIARVCALPGLEAEGIFTHFADADGSEEYTMLQFTRFLELLDQLGQRGVHFKIRHCAASAAVLNYPCTHLDMVRPGIALYGHYPAPSCEGLDGPGMRPVMSLKCRVASVKRVRAGTPVSYGCTHTMERDAILAVLT
;
A
#
# COMPACT_ATOMS: atom_id res chain seq x y z
N ALA A 1 11.20 12.39 -25.21
CA ALA A 1 10.41 13.64 -25.08
C ALA A 1 11.18 14.68 -24.25
N THR A 2 11.59 14.36 -23.02
CA THR A 2 12.24 15.29 -22.07
C THR A 2 13.54 15.91 -22.62
N VAL A 3 14.38 15.11 -23.27
CA VAL A 3 15.63 15.60 -23.90
C VAL A 3 15.35 16.63 -24.97
N LYS A 4 14.28 16.47 -25.77
CA LYS A 4 13.93 17.41 -26.84
C LYS A 4 13.49 18.79 -26.32
N ILE A 5 13.01 18.87 -25.09
CA ILE A 5 12.57 20.14 -24.47
C ILE A 5 13.58 20.67 -23.45
N GLY A 6 14.81 20.10 -23.37
CA GLY A 6 15.86 20.53 -22.46
C GLY A 6 15.55 20.37 -20.98
N ARG A 7 14.60 19.46 -20.62
CA ARG A 7 14.22 19.19 -19.23
C ARG A 7 14.56 17.75 -18.82
N ARG A 8 14.81 17.55 -17.53
CA ARG A 8 14.94 16.23 -16.91
C ARG A 8 13.63 15.86 -16.21
N LEU A 9 13.18 14.63 -16.38
CA LEU A 9 12.03 14.08 -15.66
C LEU A 9 12.51 13.41 -14.38
N ARG A 10 12.03 13.88 -13.23
CA ARG A 10 12.25 13.19 -11.95
C ARG A 10 11.39 11.94 -11.88
N ILE A 11 12.02 10.84 -11.58
CA ILE A 11 11.37 9.52 -11.50
C ILE A 11 11.66 8.84 -10.18
N HIS A 12 10.71 8.00 -9.75
CA HIS A 12 10.92 7.00 -8.72
C HIS A 12 10.87 5.62 -9.36
N VAL A 13 11.94 4.87 -9.22
CA VAL A 13 12.07 3.50 -9.74
C VAL A 13 11.27 2.55 -8.85
N LYS A 14 10.51 1.63 -9.45
CA LYS A 14 9.77 0.61 -8.71
C LYS A 14 10.49 -0.72 -8.73
N ALA A 15 10.84 -1.22 -7.55
CA ALA A 15 11.32 -2.57 -7.31
C ALA A 15 10.16 -3.50 -6.90
N ASP A 16 10.11 -4.69 -7.45
CA ASP A 16 9.16 -5.73 -7.04
C ASP A 16 9.87 -6.77 -6.18
N THR A 17 9.69 -6.65 -4.88
CA THR A 17 10.30 -7.53 -3.88
C THR A 17 9.40 -8.70 -3.47
N GLY A 18 8.23 -8.84 -4.11
CA GLY A 18 7.32 -9.95 -3.83
C GLY A 18 5.83 -9.60 -3.85
N MET A 19 5.44 -8.42 -4.36
CA MET A 19 4.03 -8.08 -4.57
C MET A 19 3.51 -8.54 -5.93
N SER A 20 4.39 -8.75 -6.90
CA SER A 20 4.08 -9.28 -8.25
C SER A 20 3.05 -8.47 -9.03
N ARG A 21 3.11 -7.13 -8.89
CA ARG A 21 2.19 -6.21 -9.57
C ARG A 21 2.87 -5.30 -10.58
N LEU A 22 3.92 -4.61 -10.18
CA LEU A 22 4.69 -3.66 -10.99
C LEU A 22 6.13 -3.59 -10.49
N GLY A 23 7.07 -3.33 -11.38
CA GLY A 23 8.48 -3.13 -11.06
C GLY A 23 9.37 -4.25 -11.59
N TRP A 24 10.67 -4.09 -11.40
CA TRP A 24 11.64 -5.14 -11.70
C TRP A 24 11.72 -6.13 -10.55
N LEU A 25 11.72 -7.42 -10.87
CA LEU A 25 11.80 -8.49 -9.88
C LEU A 25 13.12 -8.42 -9.10
N CYS A 26 13.03 -8.60 -7.80
CA CYS A 26 14.17 -8.54 -6.87
C CYS A 26 14.25 -9.83 -6.04
N GLY A 27 13.99 -10.98 -6.68
CA GLY A 27 14.30 -12.28 -6.11
C GLY A 27 15.81 -12.54 -6.12
N PRO A 28 16.29 -13.56 -5.38
CA PRO A 28 17.72 -13.89 -5.35
C PRO A 28 18.32 -14.16 -6.73
N GLU A 29 17.53 -14.75 -7.65
CA GLU A 29 17.95 -15.08 -9.01
C GLU A 29 17.94 -13.88 -9.95
N ASP A 30 17.14 -12.85 -9.65
CA ASP A 30 16.94 -11.68 -10.52
C ASP A 30 17.76 -10.46 -10.08
N LEU A 31 18.31 -10.48 -8.88
CA LEU A 31 18.84 -9.30 -8.18
C LEU A 31 19.93 -8.58 -8.97
N GLU A 32 20.89 -9.33 -9.50
CA GLU A 32 22.04 -8.78 -10.25
C GLU A 32 21.59 -8.16 -11.58
N GLU A 33 20.78 -8.89 -12.37
CA GLU A 33 20.26 -8.40 -13.64
C GLU A 33 19.35 -7.17 -13.44
N THR A 34 18.53 -7.19 -12.39
CA THR A 34 17.67 -6.08 -12.02
C THR A 34 18.50 -4.85 -11.63
N ALA A 35 19.56 -5.01 -10.84
CA ALA A 35 20.43 -3.91 -10.47
C ALA A 35 21.11 -3.29 -11.69
N ASP A 36 21.63 -4.13 -12.63
CA ASP A 36 22.22 -3.67 -13.89
C ASP A 36 21.21 -2.91 -14.75
N THR A 37 20.01 -3.41 -14.84
CA THR A 37 18.94 -2.79 -15.64
C THR A 37 18.53 -1.45 -15.05
N ILE A 38 18.34 -1.36 -13.73
CA ILE A 38 18.02 -0.11 -13.07
C ILE A 38 19.16 0.91 -13.21
N ALA A 39 20.41 0.47 -13.08
CA ALA A 39 21.57 1.34 -13.26
C ALA A 39 21.59 1.96 -14.68
N ARG A 40 21.34 1.13 -15.72
CA ARG A 40 21.20 1.62 -17.11
C ARG A 40 20.05 2.61 -17.26
N VAL A 41 18.89 2.36 -16.64
CA VAL A 41 17.76 3.30 -16.69
C VAL A 41 18.09 4.62 -16.02
N CYS A 42 18.77 4.58 -14.86
CA CYS A 42 19.18 5.80 -14.14
C CYS A 42 20.20 6.63 -14.94
N ALA A 43 20.99 6.02 -15.81
CA ALA A 43 21.95 6.70 -16.66
C ALA A 43 21.34 7.31 -17.94
N LEU A 44 20.05 7.09 -18.23
CA LEU A 44 19.41 7.58 -19.45
C LEU A 44 19.35 9.12 -19.45
N PRO A 45 19.72 9.76 -20.58
CA PRO A 45 19.64 11.20 -20.71
C PRO A 45 18.18 11.68 -20.59
N GLY A 46 17.96 12.77 -19.87
CA GLY A 46 16.63 13.34 -19.64
C GLY A 46 15.85 12.71 -18.48
N LEU A 47 16.41 11.74 -17.77
CA LEU A 47 15.90 11.27 -16.50
C LEU A 47 16.73 11.78 -15.33
N GLU A 48 16.07 11.93 -14.19
CA GLU A 48 16.65 12.17 -12.88
C GLU A 48 16.05 11.16 -11.90
N ALA A 49 16.82 10.14 -11.56
CA ALA A 49 16.40 9.09 -10.64
C ALA A 49 16.41 9.63 -9.21
N GLU A 50 15.32 10.30 -8.82
CA GLU A 50 15.18 10.95 -7.51
C GLU A 50 14.94 9.92 -6.41
N GLY A 51 14.16 8.89 -6.69
CA GLY A 51 13.81 7.90 -5.68
C GLY A 51 13.67 6.47 -6.20
N ILE A 52 13.60 5.55 -5.26
CA ILE A 52 13.32 4.14 -5.48
C ILE A 52 12.35 3.62 -4.41
N PHE A 53 11.47 2.70 -4.80
CA PHE A 53 10.51 2.16 -3.84
C PHE A 53 10.10 0.72 -4.13
N THR A 54 9.64 0.06 -3.08
CA THR A 54 8.86 -1.18 -3.18
C THR A 54 7.50 -1.01 -2.50
N HIS A 55 6.69 -2.05 -2.51
CA HIS A 55 5.41 -2.10 -1.82
C HIS A 55 5.22 -3.49 -1.21
N PHE A 56 4.92 -3.52 0.06
CA PHE A 56 4.69 -4.78 0.77
C PHE A 56 3.34 -5.38 0.39
N ALA A 57 3.32 -6.68 0.24
CA ALA A 57 2.12 -7.41 -0.16
C ALA A 57 1.19 -7.68 1.03
N ASP A 58 1.76 -7.86 2.23
CA ASP A 58 1.04 -8.39 3.39
C ASP A 58 1.54 -7.77 4.72
N ALA A 59 1.71 -6.44 4.74
CA ALA A 59 2.22 -5.75 5.93
C ALA A 59 1.22 -5.69 7.11
N ASP A 60 0.01 -6.12 6.91
CA ASP A 60 -1.06 -6.23 7.90
C ASP A 60 -1.34 -7.68 8.33
N GLY A 61 -0.76 -8.67 7.64
CA GLY A 61 -0.96 -10.10 7.91
C GLY A 61 0.31 -10.87 8.29
N SER A 62 1.42 -10.67 7.56
CA SER A 62 2.65 -11.44 7.77
C SER A 62 3.88 -10.55 7.97
N GLU A 63 4.38 -10.55 9.21
CA GLU A 63 5.66 -9.91 9.53
C GLU A 63 6.82 -10.58 8.79
N GLU A 64 6.88 -11.91 8.80
CA GLU A 64 7.94 -12.67 8.15
C GLU A 64 8.07 -12.30 6.66
N TYR A 65 6.95 -12.30 5.93
CA TYR A 65 6.95 -11.97 4.51
C TYR A 65 7.28 -10.49 4.26
N THR A 66 6.79 -9.61 5.11
CA THR A 66 7.09 -8.17 5.05
C THR A 66 8.58 -7.90 5.24
N MET A 67 9.20 -8.54 6.23
CA MET A 67 10.63 -8.40 6.49
C MET A 67 11.48 -9.06 5.40
N LEU A 68 11.03 -10.16 4.81
CA LEU A 68 11.68 -10.74 3.62
C LEU A 68 11.69 -9.75 2.45
N GLN A 69 10.55 -9.11 2.15
CA GLN A 69 10.47 -8.08 1.11
C GLN A 69 11.35 -6.87 1.42
N PHE A 70 11.42 -6.47 2.69
CA PHE A 70 12.28 -5.37 3.12
C PHE A 70 13.76 -5.71 2.95
N THR A 71 14.18 -6.91 3.35
CA THR A 71 15.55 -7.41 3.16
C THR A 71 15.95 -7.40 1.69
N ARG A 72 15.14 -7.95 0.80
CA ARG A 72 15.36 -7.91 -0.66
C ARG A 72 15.50 -6.47 -1.20
N PHE A 73 14.74 -5.54 -0.63
CA PHE A 73 14.83 -4.14 -1.02
C PHE A 73 16.18 -3.53 -0.60
N LEU A 74 16.65 -3.84 0.61
CA LEU A 74 17.96 -3.37 1.09
C LEU A 74 19.11 -3.98 0.30
N GLU A 75 19.04 -5.27 -0.04
CA GLU A 75 20.02 -5.95 -0.90
C GLU A 75 20.11 -5.29 -2.28
N LEU A 76 18.96 -4.96 -2.90
CA LEU A 76 18.95 -4.21 -4.15
C LEU A 76 19.60 -2.83 -4.01
N LEU A 77 19.33 -2.11 -2.92
CA LEU A 77 19.95 -0.81 -2.66
C LEU A 77 21.46 -0.91 -2.53
N ASP A 78 21.97 -1.96 -1.87
CA ASP A 78 23.40 -2.23 -1.76
C ASP A 78 24.02 -2.51 -3.14
N GLN A 79 23.41 -3.40 -3.93
CA GLN A 79 23.84 -3.71 -5.29
C GLN A 79 23.87 -2.47 -6.21
N LEU A 80 22.90 -1.59 -6.07
CA LEU A 80 22.86 -0.33 -6.82
C LEU A 80 23.95 0.64 -6.33
N GLY A 81 24.20 0.69 -5.02
CA GLY A 81 25.28 1.47 -4.43
C GLY A 81 26.66 1.04 -4.96
N GLN A 82 26.93 -0.26 -5.08
CA GLN A 82 28.15 -0.81 -5.66
C GLN A 82 28.34 -0.40 -7.15
N ARG A 83 27.25 -0.11 -7.85
CA ARG A 83 27.22 0.41 -9.24
C ARG A 83 27.26 1.94 -9.31
N GLY A 84 27.45 2.61 -8.17
CA GLY A 84 27.47 4.08 -8.07
C GLY A 84 26.09 4.74 -8.22
N VAL A 85 24.99 3.98 -8.09
CA VAL A 85 23.63 4.53 -8.14
C VAL A 85 23.09 4.72 -6.73
N HIS A 86 22.81 5.97 -6.38
CA HIS A 86 22.26 6.35 -5.08
C HIS A 86 20.98 7.15 -5.26
N PHE A 87 19.99 6.87 -4.43
CA PHE A 87 18.71 7.55 -4.45
C PHE A 87 18.56 8.47 -3.26
N LYS A 88 18.04 9.66 -3.51
CA LYS A 88 17.75 10.65 -2.48
C LYS A 88 16.58 10.21 -1.59
N ILE A 89 15.59 9.50 -2.17
CA ILE A 89 14.36 9.12 -1.50
C ILE A 89 14.12 7.61 -1.69
N ARG A 90 14.24 6.85 -0.62
CA ARG A 90 13.92 5.43 -0.57
C ARG A 90 12.64 5.24 0.24
N HIS A 91 11.70 4.47 -0.25
CA HIS A 91 10.43 4.30 0.46
C HIS A 91 9.74 2.96 0.19
N CYS A 92 9.15 2.36 1.21
CA CYS A 92 8.45 1.09 1.11
C CYS A 92 7.16 1.05 1.95
N ALA A 93 7.10 1.73 3.10
CA ALA A 93 5.99 1.68 4.03
C ALA A 93 4.73 2.38 3.50
N ALA A 94 3.62 1.62 3.41
CA ALA A 94 2.25 2.10 3.31
C ALA A 94 1.58 2.03 4.69
N SER A 95 0.28 2.30 4.81
CA SER A 95 -0.41 2.48 6.10
C SER A 95 -0.11 1.40 7.13
N ALA A 96 -0.18 0.11 6.78
CA ALA A 96 0.10 -0.97 7.72
C ALA A 96 1.56 -0.98 8.19
N ALA A 97 2.50 -0.86 7.25
CA ALA A 97 3.92 -0.84 7.60
C ALA A 97 4.32 0.44 8.37
N VAL A 98 3.63 1.55 8.14
CA VAL A 98 3.84 2.78 8.94
C VAL A 98 3.50 2.54 10.41
N LEU A 99 2.47 1.78 10.69
CA LEU A 99 2.03 1.49 12.06
C LEU A 99 2.84 0.34 12.69
N ASN A 100 3.04 -0.75 11.95
CA ASN A 100 3.59 -1.99 12.50
C ASN A 100 5.13 -2.03 12.49
N TYR A 101 5.78 -1.41 11.48
CA TYR A 101 7.21 -1.60 11.22
C TYR A 101 7.97 -0.28 11.03
N PRO A 102 8.21 0.48 12.11
CA PRO A 102 8.93 1.77 12.04
C PRO A 102 10.31 1.68 11.36
N CYS A 103 10.99 0.51 11.43
CA CYS A 103 12.26 0.28 10.74
C CYS A 103 12.17 0.39 9.21
N THR A 104 10.96 0.29 8.64
CA THR A 104 10.72 0.36 7.19
C THR A 104 10.40 1.78 6.69
N HIS A 105 10.38 2.80 7.54
CA HIS A 105 9.99 4.16 7.14
C HIS A 105 10.97 4.77 6.12
N LEU A 106 12.27 4.48 6.27
CA LEU A 106 13.33 5.02 5.44
C LEU A 106 13.23 6.56 5.29
N ASP A 107 13.30 7.08 4.05
CA ASP A 107 13.32 8.52 3.80
C ASP A 107 11.91 9.11 3.61
N MET A 108 10.90 8.26 3.30
CA MET A 108 9.51 8.69 3.07
C MET A 108 8.54 7.56 3.32
N VAL A 109 7.37 7.88 3.84
CA VAL A 109 6.25 6.96 4.00
C VAL A 109 5.09 7.35 3.08
N ARG A 110 4.22 6.38 2.76
CA ARG A 110 3.06 6.55 1.87
C ARG A 110 1.78 6.08 2.55
N PRO A 111 1.34 6.70 3.66
CA PRO A 111 0.10 6.32 4.28
C PRO A 111 -1.07 6.61 3.32
N GLY A 112 -1.93 5.62 3.14
CA GLY A 112 -3.15 5.71 2.36
C GLY A 112 -4.37 5.76 3.26
N ILE A 113 -4.93 4.58 3.57
CA ILE A 113 -6.15 4.46 4.37
C ILE A 113 -6.04 5.11 5.76
N ALA A 114 -4.84 5.12 6.35
CA ALA A 114 -4.58 5.76 7.63
C ALA A 114 -4.83 7.28 7.61
N LEU A 115 -4.57 7.98 6.50
CA LEU A 115 -4.88 9.40 6.35
C LEU A 115 -6.39 9.70 6.39
N TYR A 116 -7.21 8.71 6.05
CA TYR A 116 -8.66 8.81 6.13
C TYR A 116 -9.22 8.41 7.50
N GLY A 117 -8.33 8.12 8.45
CA GLY A 117 -8.70 7.78 9.82
C GLY A 117 -9.22 6.36 9.99
N HIS A 118 -8.76 5.44 9.14
CA HIS A 118 -9.10 4.03 9.22
C HIS A 118 -7.85 3.17 9.38
N TYR A 119 -7.93 2.17 10.23
CA TYR A 119 -6.89 1.15 10.34
C TYR A 119 -6.89 0.25 9.11
N PRO A 120 -5.71 -0.11 8.57
CA PRO A 120 -5.61 -1.04 7.44
C PRO A 120 -6.08 -2.45 7.79
N ALA A 121 -5.91 -2.88 9.05
CA ALA A 121 -6.40 -4.13 9.60
C ALA A 121 -6.64 -4.01 11.10
N PRO A 122 -7.44 -4.91 11.72
CA PRO A 122 -7.64 -4.94 13.17
C PRO A 122 -6.35 -5.06 13.98
N SER A 123 -5.34 -5.76 13.44
CA SER A 123 -4.01 -5.90 14.05
C SER A 123 -3.26 -4.57 14.23
N CYS A 124 -3.68 -3.54 13.52
CA CYS A 124 -3.07 -2.20 13.62
C CYS A 124 -3.76 -1.29 14.66
N GLU A 125 -4.87 -1.73 15.27
CA GLU A 125 -5.59 -0.94 16.24
C GLU A 125 -4.78 -0.70 17.51
N GLY A 126 -4.78 0.54 17.99
CA GLY A 126 -4.09 0.93 19.22
C GLY A 126 -2.58 1.18 19.08
N LEU A 127 -1.99 0.97 17.92
CA LEU A 127 -0.55 1.21 17.69
C LEU A 127 -0.21 2.70 17.55
N ASP A 128 -1.20 3.53 17.27
CA ASP A 128 -1.08 4.97 17.03
C ASP A 128 -1.38 5.85 18.25
N GLY A 129 -1.50 5.25 19.44
CA GLY A 129 -1.77 5.96 20.69
C GLY A 129 -3.20 6.51 20.81
N PRO A 130 -3.48 7.78 20.41
CA PRO A 130 -4.80 8.40 20.61
C PRO A 130 -5.93 7.86 19.74
N GLY A 131 -5.62 6.97 18.83
CA GLY A 131 -6.58 6.37 17.90
C GLY A 131 -6.89 7.22 16.66
N MET A 132 -7.18 6.55 15.57
CA MET A 132 -7.56 7.19 14.32
C MET A 132 -9.01 7.70 14.36
N ARG A 133 -9.26 8.81 13.70
CA ARG A 133 -10.62 9.38 13.57
C ARG A 133 -11.01 9.44 12.10
N PRO A 134 -12.09 8.75 11.69
CA PRO A 134 -12.59 8.85 10.33
C PRO A 134 -12.85 10.29 9.91
N VAL A 135 -12.31 10.69 8.76
CA VAL A 135 -12.47 12.05 8.21
C VAL A 135 -13.75 12.20 7.38
N MET A 136 -14.42 11.08 7.07
CA MET A 136 -15.64 11.06 6.26
C MET A 136 -16.78 10.41 7.05
N SER A 137 -17.99 10.97 6.95
CA SER A 137 -19.20 10.34 7.42
C SER A 137 -20.24 10.28 6.30
N LEU A 138 -20.87 9.11 6.13
CA LEU A 138 -22.01 8.96 5.24
C LEU A 138 -23.29 9.18 6.07
N LYS A 139 -24.13 10.13 5.63
CA LYS A 139 -25.42 10.42 6.26
C LYS A 139 -26.54 10.13 5.26
N CYS A 140 -27.59 9.49 5.73
CA CYS A 140 -28.78 9.20 4.94
C CYS A 140 -30.03 9.43 5.80
N ARG A 141 -31.19 9.52 5.15
CA ARG A 141 -32.48 9.60 5.85
C ARG A 141 -33.13 8.24 5.86
N VAL A 142 -33.87 7.96 6.94
CA VAL A 142 -34.72 6.77 7.02
C VAL A 142 -36.01 7.06 6.26
N ALA A 143 -36.25 6.31 5.19
CA ALA A 143 -37.45 6.43 4.37
C ALA A 143 -38.62 5.63 4.93
N SER A 144 -38.34 4.49 5.54
CA SER A 144 -39.37 3.58 6.09
C SER A 144 -38.82 2.75 7.22
N VAL A 145 -39.66 2.45 8.21
CA VAL A 145 -39.34 1.55 9.33
C VAL A 145 -40.47 0.56 9.50
N LYS A 146 -40.16 -0.72 9.63
CA LYS A 146 -41.15 -1.78 9.86
C LYS A 146 -40.60 -2.89 10.76
N ARG A 147 -41.50 -3.51 11.52
CA ARG A 147 -41.19 -4.74 12.25
C ARG A 147 -41.31 -5.94 11.30
N VAL A 148 -40.34 -6.81 11.34
CA VAL A 148 -40.32 -8.07 10.58
C VAL A 148 -40.06 -9.23 11.53
N ARG A 149 -40.67 -10.38 11.25
CA ARG A 149 -40.49 -11.60 12.06
C ARG A 149 -39.30 -12.40 11.60
N ALA A 150 -38.80 -13.27 12.46
CA ALA A 150 -37.88 -14.33 12.07
C ALA A 150 -38.44 -15.11 10.87
N GLY A 151 -37.56 -15.53 9.96
CA GLY A 151 -37.97 -16.21 8.72
C GLY A 151 -38.41 -15.27 7.58
N THR A 152 -38.50 -13.95 7.80
CA THR A 152 -38.87 -13.02 6.71
C THR A 152 -37.69 -12.83 5.74
N PRO A 153 -37.87 -13.08 4.43
CA PRO A 153 -36.84 -12.80 3.43
C PRO A 153 -36.76 -11.27 3.17
N VAL A 154 -35.56 -10.79 2.85
CA VAL A 154 -35.30 -9.36 2.65
C VAL A 154 -34.80 -9.11 1.23
N SER A 155 -35.44 -8.13 0.55
CA SER A 155 -35.02 -7.55 -0.72
C SER A 155 -34.91 -8.55 -1.89
N TYR A 156 -34.26 -8.09 -3.00
CA TYR A 156 -34.14 -8.87 -4.22
C TYR A 156 -33.34 -10.17 -4.01
N GLY A 157 -33.84 -11.23 -4.64
CA GLY A 157 -33.21 -12.56 -4.60
C GLY A 157 -33.34 -13.28 -3.25
N CYS A 158 -34.00 -12.66 -2.24
CA CYS A 158 -34.17 -13.25 -0.90
C CYS A 158 -32.86 -13.79 -0.30
N THR A 159 -31.74 -13.14 -0.60
CA THR A 159 -30.41 -13.60 -0.21
C THR A 159 -30.15 -13.50 1.30
N HIS A 160 -30.96 -12.71 1.99
CA HIS A 160 -30.93 -12.61 3.44
C HIS A 160 -32.30 -12.96 4.02
N THR A 161 -32.33 -13.82 5.01
CA THR A 161 -33.51 -14.16 5.80
C THR A 161 -33.27 -13.76 7.24
N MET A 162 -34.25 -13.09 7.86
CA MET A 162 -34.13 -12.64 9.23
C MET A 162 -34.07 -13.84 10.20
N GLU A 163 -33.00 -13.93 10.96
CA GLU A 163 -32.80 -15.01 11.95
C GLU A 163 -33.66 -14.81 13.22
N ARG A 164 -34.06 -13.57 13.50
CA ARG A 164 -34.86 -13.18 14.68
C ARG A 164 -35.80 -12.02 14.32
N ASP A 165 -36.81 -11.80 15.16
CA ASP A 165 -37.65 -10.60 15.06
C ASP A 165 -36.81 -9.33 15.16
N ALA A 166 -37.00 -8.40 14.24
CA ALA A 166 -36.20 -7.19 14.15
C ALA A 166 -36.99 -6.00 13.60
N ILE A 167 -36.35 -4.83 13.67
CA ILE A 167 -36.83 -3.61 13.03
C ILE A 167 -35.97 -3.41 11.77
N LEU A 168 -36.63 -3.35 10.62
CA LEU A 168 -35.99 -3.07 9.34
C LEU A 168 -36.22 -1.62 8.96
N ALA A 169 -35.12 -0.91 8.66
CA ALA A 169 -35.15 0.46 8.16
C ALA A 169 -34.68 0.50 6.70
N VAL A 170 -35.40 1.23 5.86
CA VAL A 170 -35.00 1.55 4.50
C VAL A 170 -34.38 2.95 4.49
N LEU A 171 -33.22 3.08 3.92
CA LEU A 171 -32.45 4.32 3.83
C LEU A 171 -32.52 4.87 2.40
N THR A 172 -32.46 6.22 2.26
CA THR A 172 -32.38 6.91 0.96
C THR A 172 -31.01 7.54 0.75
#